data_5a73be9df49864d835069050ba282c0f
#
_entry.id   5a73be9df49864d835069050ba282c0f
#
_cell.length_a   1.000
_cell.length_b   1.000
_cell.length_c   1.000
_cell.angle_alpha   90.00
_cell.angle_beta   90.00
_cell.angle_gamma   90.00
#
_symmetry.space_group_name_H-M   'P 1'
#
loop_
_entity.id
_entity.type
_entity.pdbx_description
1 polymer ?
#
loop_
_entity_poly.entity_id
_entity_poly.type
_entity_poly.pdbx_seq_one_letter_code
_entity_poly.pdbx_strand_id
1 'polypeptide(L)'
;GDKFAWDSHYSGSRSFAGDKEWLESEMGIDLQRELAKDYPGFKLNLCPMEENGSRCDWDRGLAHAHNWIVLQRYGDCFKMMGTANTFQPHGLHYMWDQGRIHYTSDKVWFQPSAYIDELMMKSWKPNVVKTVSSDEQKIDLTAKIDDKGNELTLYIVNMTDQPKESVINVKGFGKVRSKAKVISMGNCELTEYNTIDKQDNVVPQFSELSMDDIVTYT
;
A
#
# COMPACT_ATOMS: atom_id res chain seq x y z
N GLY A 1 22.92 14.16 -11.50
CA GLY A 1 21.59 13.64 -11.79
C GLY A 1 20.73 13.34 -10.56
N ASP A 2 21.34 13.11 -9.39
CA ASP A 2 20.64 12.54 -8.22
C ASP A 2 19.88 13.58 -7.37
N LYS A 3 19.76 14.81 -7.87
CA LYS A 3 19.23 15.91 -7.06
C LYS A 3 17.89 16.45 -7.55
N PHE A 4 17.36 15.91 -8.63
CA PHE A 4 16.06 16.33 -9.12
C PHE A 4 14.95 15.52 -8.41
N ALA A 5 14.01 16.19 -7.80
CA ALA A 5 12.84 15.60 -7.19
C ALA A 5 11.57 16.05 -7.94
N TRP A 6 10.72 15.11 -8.25
CA TRP A 6 9.39 15.36 -8.77
C TRP A 6 8.39 15.20 -7.65
N ASP A 7 7.56 16.21 -7.44
CA ASP A 7 6.41 16.16 -6.56
C ASP A 7 5.17 15.84 -7.40
N SER A 8 4.48 14.78 -7.07
CA SER A 8 3.18 14.45 -7.66
C SER A 8 2.09 14.59 -6.61
N HIS A 9 1.05 15.30 -6.99
CA HIS A 9 -0.16 15.46 -6.20
C HIS A 9 -1.17 14.38 -6.62
N TYR A 10 -1.54 13.52 -5.71
CA TYR A 10 -2.34 12.36 -6.01
C TYR A 10 -3.55 12.23 -5.09
N SER A 11 -4.74 12.08 -5.66
CA SER A 11 -5.97 11.83 -4.93
C SER A 11 -6.41 10.36 -5.07
N GLY A 12 -6.29 9.59 -3.99
CA GLY A 12 -6.44 8.14 -4.00
C GLY A 12 -7.84 7.57 -3.96
N SER A 13 -8.87 8.40 -3.85
CA SER A 13 -10.22 7.94 -3.53
C SER A 13 -10.95 7.11 -4.60
N ARG A 14 -10.36 6.88 -5.75
CA ARG A 14 -10.96 6.05 -6.82
C ARG A 14 -10.01 5.08 -7.46
N SER A 15 -8.77 5.16 -7.12
CA SER A 15 -7.73 4.46 -7.83
C SER A 15 -7.52 3.04 -7.37
N PHE A 16 -8.16 2.65 -6.30
CA PHE A 16 -8.09 1.25 -5.93
C PHE A 16 -8.77 0.37 -7.01
N ALA A 17 -9.86 0.83 -7.60
CA ALA A 17 -10.50 0.16 -8.73
C ALA A 17 -9.76 0.45 -10.05
N GLY A 18 -8.69 1.17 -10.00
CA GLY A 18 -8.23 1.72 -11.21
C GLY A 18 -7.00 1.16 -11.76
N ASP A 19 -6.76 1.79 -12.61
CA ASP A 19 -5.85 1.80 -13.68
C ASP A 19 -4.42 1.94 -13.16
N LYS A 20 -3.73 0.81 -13.12
CA LYS A 20 -2.29 0.76 -12.84
C LYS A 20 -1.50 1.72 -13.76
N GLU A 21 -1.90 1.84 -15.02
CA GLU A 21 -1.26 2.72 -15.99
C GLU A 21 -1.47 4.19 -15.63
N TRP A 22 -2.66 4.55 -15.16
CA TRP A 22 -2.94 5.89 -14.68
C TRP A 22 -2.09 6.25 -13.45
N LEU A 23 -2.00 5.33 -12.49
CA LEU A 23 -1.20 5.53 -11.30
C LEU A 23 0.28 5.70 -11.62
N GLU A 24 0.82 4.89 -12.53
CA GLU A 24 2.20 5.00 -13.00
C GLU A 24 2.45 6.33 -13.70
N SER A 25 1.50 6.82 -14.50
CA SER A 25 1.57 8.11 -15.18
C SER A 25 1.52 9.28 -14.21
N GLU A 26 0.54 9.31 -13.31
CA GLU A 26 0.39 10.35 -12.30
C GLU A 26 1.61 10.47 -11.39
N MET A 27 2.21 9.36 -11.04
CA MET A 27 3.41 9.34 -10.20
C MET A 27 4.71 9.62 -10.94
N GLY A 28 4.67 9.90 -12.24
CA GLY A 28 5.83 10.28 -13.02
C GLY A 28 6.75 9.12 -13.45
N ILE A 29 6.31 7.88 -13.32
CA ILE A 29 7.08 6.71 -13.75
C ILE A 29 7.27 6.70 -15.26
N ASP A 30 6.24 7.09 -16.01
CA ASP A 30 6.33 7.20 -17.46
C ASP A 30 7.30 8.28 -17.88
N LEU A 31 7.31 9.42 -17.19
CA LEU A 31 8.32 10.47 -17.43
C LEU A 31 9.74 9.94 -17.18
N GLN A 32 9.95 9.18 -16.12
CA GLN A 32 11.23 8.53 -15.85
C GLN A 32 11.65 7.61 -16.98
N ARG A 33 10.73 6.80 -17.50
CA ARG A 33 10.98 5.88 -18.62
C ARG A 33 11.33 6.61 -19.91
N GLU A 34 10.62 7.69 -20.23
CA GLU A 34 10.91 8.51 -21.41
C GLU A 34 12.28 9.19 -21.31
N LEU A 35 12.57 9.83 -20.20
CA LEU A 35 13.87 10.49 -19.99
C LEU A 35 15.04 9.49 -20.03
N ALA A 36 14.85 8.27 -19.56
CA ALA A 36 15.89 7.26 -19.58
C ALA A 36 16.24 6.78 -21.00
N LYS A 37 15.34 6.93 -21.99
CA LYS A 37 15.64 6.63 -23.41
C LYS A 37 16.61 7.63 -24.00
N ASP A 38 16.40 8.93 -23.75
CA ASP A 38 17.20 9.99 -24.32
C ASP A 38 18.49 10.27 -23.53
N TYR A 39 18.45 9.99 -22.24
CA TYR A 39 19.54 10.23 -21.29
C TYR A 39 19.88 8.98 -20.48
N PRO A 40 20.63 8.03 -21.07
CA PRO A 40 21.00 6.79 -20.37
C PRO A 40 21.75 7.09 -19.07
N GLY A 41 21.26 6.51 -17.97
CA GLY A 41 21.79 6.74 -16.63
C GLY A 41 21.18 7.92 -15.87
N PHE A 42 20.28 8.70 -16.48
CA PHE A 42 19.48 9.68 -15.77
C PHE A 42 18.48 8.96 -14.84
N LYS A 43 18.43 9.40 -13.59
CA LYS A 43 17.48 8.93 -12.59
C LYS A 43 16.70 10.08 -12.00
N LEU A 44 15.39 9.99 -12.07
CA LEU A 44 14.49 10.91 -11.41
C LEU A 44 14.16 10.35 -10.02
N ASN A 45 14.35 11.16 -8.98
CA ASN A 45 13.87 10.83 -7.64
C ASN A 45 12.43 11.34 -7.50
N LEU A 46 11.49 10.43 -7.37
CA LEU A 46 10.07 10.74 -7.23
C LEU A 46 9.70 10.81 -5.75
N CYS A 47 9.01 11.87 -5.37
CA CYS A 47 8.58 12.12 -4.00
C CYS A 47 7.14 12.64 -4.01
N PRO A 48 6.12 11.77 -4.05
CA PRO A 48 4.73 12.20 -3.86
C PRO A 48 4.58 12.80 -2.47
N MET A 49 4.45 14.11 -2.38
CA MET A 49 4.43 14.84 -1.11
C MET A 49 3.02 15.02 -0.56
N GLU A 50 2.01 14.78 -1.36
CA GLU A 50 0.62 14.91 -0.98
C GLU A 50 -0.25 13.79 -1.58
N GLU A 51 -0.07 12.58 -1.04
CA GLU A 51 -1.00 11.50 -1.31
C GLU A 51 -2.23 11.71 -0.43
N ASN A 52 -3.39 11.91 -1.02
CA ASN A 52 -4.62 12.18 -0.29
C ASN A 52 -5.84 11.50 -0.91
N GLY A 53 -6.97 11.62 -0.24
CA GLY A 53 -8.28 11.16 -0.69
C GLY A 53 -9.38 12.01 -0.09
N SER A 54 -10.59 11.86 -0.57
CA SER A 54 -11.72 12.68 -0.13
C SER A 54 -12.38 12.19 1.16
N ARG A 55 -12.02 11.00 1.66
CA ARG A 55 -12.64 10.35 2.82
C ARG A 55 -11.60 9.59 3.64
N CYS A 56 -12.02 9.12 4.82
CA CYS A 56 -11.19 8.36 5.75
C CYS A 56 -11.60 6.88 5.89
N ASP A 57 -12.48 6.40 5.02
CA ASP A 57 -13.08 5.07 5.04
C ASP A 57 -12.17 3.95 4.50
N TRP A 58 -12.70 2.73 4.45
CA TRP A 58 -11.98 1.56 3.95
C TRP A 58 -11.64 1.65 2.46
N ASP A 59 -12.48 2.27 1.64
CA ASP A 59 -12.17 2.56 0.23
C ASP A 59 -10.86 3.35 0.11
N ARG A 60 -10.70 4.37 0.95
CA ARG A 60 -9.45 5.13 1.05
C ARG A 60 -8.29 4.27 1.56
N GLY A 61 -8.54 3.36 2.51
CA GLY A 61 -7.54 2.43 3.01
C GLY A 61 -7.02 1.49 1.92
N LEU A 62 -7.90 0.94 1.10
CA LEU A 62 -7.53 0.08 -0.04
C LEU A 62 -6.75 0.84 -1.11
N ALA A 63 -7.22 2.03 -1.49
CA ALA A 63 -6.51 2.88 -2.44
C ALA A 63 -5.07 3.19 -1.96
N HIS A 64 -4.94 3.49 -0.68
CA HIS A 64 -3.64 3.77 -0.06
C HIS A 64 -2.73 2.53 -0.02
N ALA A 65 -3.28 1.35 0.27
CA ALA A 65 -2.53 0.10 0.21
C ALA A 65 -2.03 -0.21 -1.21
N HIS A 66 -2.88 -0.01 -2.21
CA HIS A 66 -2.50 -0.16 -3.61
C HIS A 66 -1.38 0.80 -4.00
N ASN A 67 -1.48 2.08 -3.62
CA ASN A 67 -0.42 3.07 -3.86
C ASN A 67 0.92 2.62 -3.26
N TRP A 68 0.92 2.15 -2.03
CA TRP A 68 2.12 1.61 -1.38
C TRP A 68 2.73 0.44 -2.13
N ILE A 69 1.91 -0.50 -2.62
CA ILE A 69 2.36 -1.65 -3.40
C ILE A 69 3.04 -1.20 -4.70
N VAL A 70 2.43 -0.25 -5.42
CA VAL A 70 3.01 0.31 -6.63
C VAL A 70 4.33 1.02 -6.34
N LEU A 71 4.37 1.89 -5.35
CA LEU A 71 5.58 2.64 -4.99
C LEU A 71 6.73 1.72 -4.60
N GLN A 72 6.45 0.65 -3.88
CA GLN A 72 7.48 -0.32 -3.48
C GLN A 72 8.08 -1.08 -4.67
N ARG A 73 7.33 -1.30 -5.75
CA ARG A 73 7.86 -1.89 -6.98
C ARG A 73 8.88 -1.00 -7.68
N TYR A 74 8.74 0.31 -7.53
CA TYR A 74 9.58 1.33 -8.16
C TYR A 74 10.53 2.02 -7.16
N GLY A 75 11.00 1.30 -6.14
CA GLY A 75 11.87 1.84 -5.10
C GLY A 75 13.23 2.36 -5.58
N ASP A 76 13.61 2.08 -6.83
CA ASP A 76 14.77 2.67 -7.48
C ASP A 76 14.55 4.16 -7.80
N CYS A 77 13.33 4.60 -8.08
CA CYS A 77 13.00 6.01 -8.32
C CYS A 77 12.18 6.65 -7.19
N PHE A 78 11.26 5.95 -6.53
CA PHE A 78 10.54 6.50 -5.37
C PHE A 78 11.38 6.51 -4.11
N LYS A 79 11.46 7.68 -3.46
CA LYS A 79 12.28 7.88 -2.26
C LYS A 79 11.47 8.12 -1.00
N MET A 80 10.33 8.74 -1.13
CA MET A 80 9.40 8.96 -0.03
C MET A 80 8.00 9.24 -0.55
N MET A 81 7.01 9.08 0.32
CA MET A 81 5.64 9.50 0.11
C MET A 81 5.15 10.22 1.37
N GLY A 82 4.51 11.36 1.19
CA GLY A 82 3.79 12.08 2.23
C GLY A 82 2.29 11.95 2.05
N THR A 83 1.54 11.92 3.13
CA THR A 83 0.07 11.86 3.07
C THR A 83 -0.55 13.05 3.77
N ALA A 84 -1.53 13.68 3.15
CA ALA A 84 -2.34 14.76 3.70
C ALA A 84 -3.80 14.29 3.84
N ASN A 85 -4.45 14.65 4.95
CA ASN A 85 -3.94 15.13 6.22
C ASN A 85 -3.50 13.98 7.10
N THR A 86 -2.46 14.15 7.88
CA THR A 86 -2.12 13.14 8.91
C THR A 86 -3.06 13.23 10.10
N PHE A 87 -3.25 14.42 10.64
CA PHE A 87 -4.08 14.66 11.84
C PHE A 87 -5.34 15.44 11.50
N GLN A 88 -6.45 15.03 12.08
CA GLN A 88 -7.74 15.70 11.94
C GLN A 88 -8.49 15.80 13.25
N PRO A 89 -8.79 17.01 13.73
CA PRO A 89 -9.68 17.21 14.86
C PRO A 89 -11.06 16.67 14.55
N HIS A 90 -11.62 15.86 15.44
CA HIS A 90 -12.97 15.35 15.30
C HIS A 90 -14.00 16.50 15.34
N GLY A 91 -14.98 16.44 14.45
CA GLY A 91 -16.05 17.46 14.36
C GLY A 91 -15.66 18.69 13.53
N LEU A 92 -14.42 18.82 13.09
CA LEU A 92 -14.04 19.84 12.12
C LEU A 92 -14.17 19.27 10.71
N HIS A 93 -15.36 19.32 10.16
CA HIS A 93 -15.66 18.92 8.81
C HIS A 93 -15.51 20.13 7.88
N TYR A 94 -14.32 20.30 7.33
CA TYR A 94 -14.16 21.08 6.12
C TYR A 94 -14.61 20.23 4.92
N MET A 95 -14.28 20.66 3.73
CA MET A 95 -14.66 19.93 2.51
C MET A 95 -13.96 18.57 2.37
N TRP A 96 -12.99 18.25 3.24
CA TRP A 96 -12.20 17.03 3.19
C TRP A 96 -12.17 16.33 4.53
N ASP A 97 -12.81 15.19 4.63
CA ASP A 97 -12.70 14.27 5.75
C ASP A 97 -11.71 13.15 5.41
N GLN A 98 -10.45 13.53 5.28
CA GLN A 98 -9.38 12.65 4.79
C GLN A 98 -8.29 12.36 5.84
N GLY A 99 -8.44 12.87 7.04
CA GLY A 99 -7.48 12.67 8.11
C GLY A 99 -7.29 11.20 8.46
N ARG A 100 -6.04 10.82 8.68
CA ARG A 100 -5.70 9.43 9.02
C ARG A 100 -5.71 9.14 10.50
N ILE A 101 -5.41 10.16 11.31
CA ILE A 101 -5.42 10.08 12.77
C ILE A 101 -6.41 11.14 13.27
N HIS A 102 -7.53 10.67 13.77
CA HIS A 102 -8.54 11.54 14.35
C HIS A 102 -8.30 11.70 15.83
N TYR A 103 -8.64 12.86 16.36
CA TYR A 103 -8.46 13.16 17.77
C TYR A 103 -9.49 14.14 18.33
N THR A 104 -9.67 14.04 19.63
CA THR A 104 -10.35 15.03 20.50
C THR A 104 -9.37 15.49 21.56
N SER A 105 -9.83 16.23 22.57
CA SER A 105 -9.01 16.60 23.73
C SER A 105 -8.54 15.40 24.58
N ASP A 106 -9.23 14.26 24.48
CA ASP A 106 -9.06 13.10 25.37
C ASP A 106 -8.97 11.75 24.64
N LYS A 107 -9.19 11.71 23.31
CA LYS A 107 -9.15 10.49 22.52
C LYS A 107 -8.33 10.68 21.25
N VAL A 108 -7.68 9.60 20.81
CA VAL A 108 -7.00 9.49 19.52
C VAL A 108 -7.32 8.15 18.93
N TRP A 109 -7.64 8.10 17.62
CA TRP A 109 -7.86 6.84 16.92
C TRP A 109 -7.39 6.89 15.48
N PHE A 110 -7.01 5.75 14.96
CA PHE A 110 -6.52 5.60 13.59
C PHE A 110 -7.67 5.28 12.64
N GLN A 111 -7.58 5.82 11.44
CA GLN A 111 -8.40 5.41 10.31
C GLN A 111 -7.70 4.28 9.53
N PRO A 112 -8.41 3.56 8.65
CA PRO A 112 -7.84 2.43 7.90
C PRO A 112 -6.51 2.73 7.21
N SER A 113 -6.37 3.89 6.57
CA SER A 113 -5.14 4.28 5.89
C SER A 113 -3.94 4.47 6.82
N ALA A 114 -4.17 4.87 8.09
CA ALA A 114 -3.09 4.96 9.08
C ALA A 114 -2.57 3.57 9.50
N TYR A 115 -3.46 2.59 9.62
CA TYR A 115 -3.05 1.21 9.86
C TYR A 115 -2.27 0.63 8.69
N ILE A 116 -2.63 0.95 7.45
CA ILE A 116 -1.87 0.54 6.26
C ILE A 116 -0.44 1.07 6.33
N ASP A 117 -0.24 2.36 6.64
CA ASP A 117 1.10 2.92 6.81
C ASP A 117 1.90 2.17 7.90
N GLU A 118 1.28 1.97 9.05
CA GLU A 118 1.92 1.27 10.16
C GLU A 118 2.38 -0.13 9.75
N LEU A 119 1.53 -0.88 9.07
CA LEU A 119 1.81 -2.24 8.60
C LEU A 119 2.92 -2.24 7.55
N MET A 120 2.86 -1.33 6.57
CA MET A 120 3.87 -1.21 5.53
C MET A 120 5.25 -0.84 6.10
N MET A 121 5.29 0.08 7.06
CA MET A 121 6.53 0.48 7.71
C MET A 121 7.13 -0.62 8.61
N LYS A 122 6.30 -1.29 9.40
CA LYS A 122 6.75 -2.37 10.28
C LYS A 122 7.25 -3.61 9.54
N SER A 123 6.69 -3.88 8.38
CA SER A 123 7.04 -5.04 7.55
C SER A 123 8.03 -4.73 6.43
N TRP A 124 8.47 -3.49 6.31
CA TRP A 124 9.35 -3.03 5.22
C TRP A 124 10.66 -3.83 5.14
N LYS A 125 11.07 -4.14 3.91
CA LYS A 125 12.36 -4.75 3.58
C LYS A 125 13.01 -3.97 2.44
N PRO A 126 14.36 -3.96 2.35
CA PRO A 126 15.06 -3.10 1.39
C PRO A 126 14.95 -3.55 -0.07
N ASN A 127 14.85 -4.85 -0.33
CA ASN A 127 14.99 -5.38 -1.68
C ASN A 127 13.65 -5.87 -2.24
N VAL A 128 13.32 -5.49 -3.47
CA VAL A 128 12.14 -5.96 -4.18
C VAL A 128 12.45 -7.30 -4.85
N VAL A 129 11.52 -8.23 -4.75
CA VAL A 129 11.58 -9.54 -5.41
C VAL A 129 10.59 -9.53 -6.59
N LYS A 130 10.98 -10.16 -7.69
CA LYS A 130 10.09 -10.31 -8.84
C LYS A 130 8.84 -11.10 -8.42
N THR A 131 7.70 -10.52 -8.67
CA THR A 131 6.38 -11.11 -8.45
C THR A 131 5.62 -11.22 -9.76
N VAL A 132 4.75 -12.21 -9.86
CA VAL A 132 3.85 -12.39 -11.01
C VAL A 132 2.48 -12.76 -10.47
N SER A 133 1.47 -11.99 -10.79
CA SER A 133 0.06 -12.35 -10.60
C SER A 133 -0.48 -12.95 -11.89
N SER A 134 -1.32 -13.97 -11.79
CA SER A 134 -2.05 -14.51 -12.95
C SER A 134 -3.20 -13.61 -13.39
N ASP A 135 -3.60 -12.66 -12.55
CA ASP A 135 -4.66 -11.69 -12.80
C ASP A 135 -4.31 -10.36 -12.09
N GLU A 136 -3.41 -9.60 -12.72
CA GLU A 136 -2.88 -8.35 -12.15
C GLU A 136 -3.93 -7.25 -11.98
N GLN A 137 -5.05 -7.34 -12.70
CA GLN A 137 -6.16 -6.39 -12.55
C GLN A 137 -7.01 -6.67 -11.32
N LYS A 138 -6.98 -7.90 -10.81
CA LYS A 138 -7.78 -8.29 -9.64
C LYS A 138 -6.97 -8.46 -8.36
N ILE A 139 -5.73 -8.92 -8.50
CA ILE A 139 -4.81 -9.11 -7.36
C ILE A 139 -3.53 -8.35 -7.65
N ASP A 140 -3.36 -7.25 -6.98
CA ASP A 140 -2.10 -6.52 -6.98
C ASP A 140 -1.18 -7.03 -5.88
N LEU A 141 0.10 -7.22 -6.21
CA LEU A 141 1.04 -7.78 -5.27
C LEU A 141 2.47 -7.27 -5.47
N THR A 142 3.19 -7.16 -4.36
CA THR A 142 4.63 -6.89 -4.33
C THR A 142 5.26 -7.75 -3.26
N ALA A 143 6.45 -8.26 -3.49
CA ALA A 143 7.22 -8.97 -2.49
C ALA A 143 8.55 -8.28 -2.24
N LYS A 144 8.98 -8.31 -0.99
CA LYS A 144 10.26 -7.74 -0.56
C LYS A 144 10.99 -8.70 0.36
N ILE A 145 12.32 -8.58 0.34
CA ILE A 145 13.23 -9.45 1.10
C ILE A 145 14.24 -8.62 1.86
N ASP A 146 14.67 -9.11 3.02
CA ASP A 146 15.78 -8.52 3.78
C ASP A 146 17.14 -8.73 3.08
N ASP A 147 18.17 -8.00 3.49
CA ASP A 147 19.51 -8.07 2.90
C ASP A 147 20.17 -9.44 3.04
N LYS A 148 19.74 -10.23 4.00
CA LYS A 148 20.30 -11.58 4.26
C LYS A 148 19.56 -12.68 3.48
N GLY A 149 18.44 -12.36 2.84
CA GLY A 149 17.62 -13.34 2.15
C GLY A 149 16.82 -14.27 3.05
N ASN A 150 16.63 -13.92 4.32
CA ASN A 150 16.00 -14.78 5.32
C ASN A 150 14.52 -14.49 5.58
N GLU A 151 14.10 -13.27 5.30
CA GLU A 151 12.72 -12.83 5.55
C GLU A 151 12.10 -12.28 4.27
N LEU A 152 11.06 -12.93 3.80
CA LEU A 152 10.20 -12.50 2.70
C LEU A 152 8.93 -11.89 3.26
N THR A 153 8.57 -10.70 2.79
CA THR A 153 7.28 -10.08 3.02
C THR A 153 6.52 -10.00 1.71
N LEU A 154 5.30 -10.50 1.70
CA LEU A 154 4.39 -10.42 0.57
C LEU A 154 3.26 -9.43 0.92
N TYR A 155 3.06 -8.44 0.06
CA TYR A 155 1.98 -7.46 0.16
C TYR A 155 0.98 -7.76 -0.94
N ILE A 156 -0.28 -7.96 -0.56
CA ILE A 156 -1.35 -8.31 -1.49
C ILE A 156 -2.54 -7.39 -1.27
N VAL A 157 -3.08 -6.85 -2.35
CA VAL A 157 -4.37 -6.15 -2.37
C VAL A 157 -5.33 -6.87 -3.31
N ASN A 158 -6.47 -7.26 -2.79
CA ASN A 158 -7.59 -7.71 -3.60
C ASN A 158 -8.31 -6.48 -4.17
N MET A 159 -8.23 -6.30 -5.47
CA MET A 159 -8.81 -5.17 -6.21
C MET A 159 -10.28 -5.40 -6.60
N THR A 160 -10.91 -6.43 -6.06
CA THR A 160 -12.31 -6.78 -6.35
C THR A 160 -13.19 -6.66 -5.11
N ASP A 161 -14.49 -6.65 -5.32
CA ASP A 161 -15.51 -6.65 -4.28
C ASP A 161 -15.85 -8.07 -3.74
N GLN A 162 -15.14 -9.10 -4.22
CA GLN A 162 -15.38 -10.48 -3.83
C GLN A 162 -14.13 -11.13 -3.25
N PRO A 163 -14.28 -12.04 -2.27
CA PRO A 163 -13.17 -12.87 -1.80
C PRO A 163 -12.51 -13.62 -2.97
N LYS A 164 -11.18 -13.69 -2.95
CA LYS A 164 -10.38 -14.39 -3.95
C LYS A 164 -9.50 -15.44 -3.30
N GLU A 165 -9.69 -16.66 -3.70
CA GLU A 165 -8.72 -17.72 -3.43
C GLU A 165 -7.46 -17.50 -4.26
N SER A 166 -6.31 -17.48 -3.62
CA SER A 166 -5.03 -17.24 -4.26
C SER A 166 -4.04 -18.34 -3.92
N VAL A 167 -3.42 -18.91 -4.94
CA VAL A 167 -2.33 -19.88 -4.78
C VAL A 167 -1.00 -19.13 -4.80
N ILE A 168 -0.31 -19.16 -3.67
CA ILE A 168 0.99 -18.51 -3.49
C ILE A 168 2.09 -19.54 -3.72
N ASN A 169 2.91 -19.31 -4.73
CA ASN A 169 4.02 -20.17 -5.08
C ASN A 169 5.34 -19.43 -4.84
N VAL A 170 6.09 -19.85 -3.82
CA VAL A 170 7.37 -19.26 -3.46
C VAL A 170 8.50 -20.08 -4.06
N LYS A 171 9.11 -19.59 -5.14
CA LYS A 171 10.20 -20.27 -5.85
C LYS A 171 11.55 -19.62 -5.57
N GLY A 172 12.59 -20.44 -5.48
CA GLY A 172 13.97 -19.96 -5.34
C GLY A 172 14.37 -19.52 -3.93
N PHE A 173 13.48 -19.69 -2.96
CA PHE A 173 13.69 -19.26 -1.57
C PHE A 173 14.36 -20.33 -0.69
N GLY A 174 14.57 -21.53 -1.21
CA GLY A 174 15.01 -22.68 -0.43
C GLY A 174 13.88 -23.17 0.50
N LYS A 175 14.27 -23.66 1.68
CA LYS A 175 13.30 -24.19 2.64
C LYS A 175 12.62 -23.05 3.40
N VAL A 176 11.33 -22.84 3.19
CA VAL A 176 10.51 -21.92 3.98
C VAL A 176 10.16 -22.50 5.35
N ARG A 177 9.86 -21.64 6.31
CA ARG A 177 9.35 -22.08 7.62
C ARG A 177 7.96 -22.71 7.43
N SER A 178 7.59 -23.58 8.36
CA SER A 178 6.27 -24.24 8.34
C SER A 178 5.10 -23.29 8.62
N LYS A 179 5.36 -22.06 9.02
CA LYS A 179 4.34 -21.05 9.31
C LYS A 179 4.77 -19.68 8.82
N ALA A 180 3.82 -18.94 8.28
CA ALA A 180 3.91 -17.53 8.00
C ALA A 180 2.97 -16.72 8.91
N LYS A 181 3.40 -15.53 9.29
CA LYS A 181 2.50 -14.56 9.93
C LYS A 181 1.67 -13.88 8.85
N VAL A 182 0.38 -13.77 9.08
CA VAL A 182 -0.54 -13.06 8.21
C VAL A 182 -1.15 -11.90 8.97
N ILE A 183 -1.15 -10.74 8.34
CA ILE A 183 -1.87 -9.56 8.82
C ILE A 183 -2.80 -9.15 7.69
N SER A 184 -4.08 -9.12 7.96
CA SER A 184 -5.10 -8.78 6.99
C SER A 184 -5.95 -7.62 7.50
N MET A 185 -6.48 -6.85 6.59
CA MET A 185 -7.52 -5.84 6.83
C MET A 185 -8.60 -5.99 5.78
N GLY A 186 -9.83 -5.69 6.16
CA GLY A 186 -11.00 -5.81 5.28
C GLY A 186 -12.11 -6.60 5.93
N ASN A 187 -12.88 -7.32 5.09
CA ASN A 187 -14.09 -8.02 5.50
C ASN A 187 -15.14 -7.05 6.09
N CYS A 188 -15.25 -5.88 5.47
CA CYS A 188 -16.17 -4.81 5.81
C CYS A 188 -16.59 -4.06 4.54
N GLU A 189 -17.63 -3.25 4.65
CA GLU A 189 -18.06 -2.40 3.54
C GLU A 189 -17.04 -1.29 3.26
N LEU A 190 -16.93 -0.87 2.01
CA LEU A 190 -15.98 0.17 1.58
C LEU A 190 -16.18 1.52 2.31
N THR A 191 -17.41 1.78 2.74
CA THR A 191 -17.77 3.02 3.46
C THR A 191 -17.51 2.96 4.97
N GLU A 192 -17.04 1.82 5.48
CA GLU A 192 -16.76 1.71 6.91
C GLU A 192 -15.45 2.42 7.30
N TYR A 193 -15.47 3.01 8.49
CA TYR A 193 -14.35 3.72 9.09
C TYR A 193 -14.40 3.63 10.63
N ASN A 194 -13.37 4.10 11.29
CA ASN A 194 -13.30 4.13 12.74
C ASN A 194 -13.89 5.43 13.29
N THR A 195 -14.84 5.30 14.20
CA THR A 195 -15.56 6.45 14.80
C THR A 195 -15.09 6.72 16.22
N ILE A 196 -15.50 7.85 16.80
CA ILE A 196 -15.21 8.17 18.19
C ILE A 196 -15.78 7.15 19.18
N ASP A 197 -16.88 6.48 18.83
CA ASP A 197 -17.55 5.48 19.66
C ASP A 197 -17.14 4.04 19.33
N LYS A 198 -16.56 3.81 18.15
CA LYS A 198 -16.07 2.51 17.68
C LYS A 198 -14.74 2.69 16.98
N GLN A 199 -13.68 2.82 17.77
CA GLN A 199 -12.34 3.16 17.28
C GLN A 199 -11.60 1.97 16.64
N ASP A 200 -12.16 0.78 16.75
CA ASP A 200 -11.62 -0.50 16.31
C ASP A 200 -12.52 -1.22 15.28
N ASN A 201 -13.34 -0.46 14.55
CA ASN A 201 -14.25 -1.03 13.57
C ASN A 201 -13.51 -1.66 12.37
N VAL A 202 -12.52 -0.95 11.85
CA VAL A 202 -11.68 -1.41 10.72
C VAL A 202 -10.23 -1.40 11.17
N VAL A 203 -9.74 -2.55 11.59
CA VAL A 203 -8.40 -2.71 12.19
C VAL A 203 -7.70 -3.97 11.67
N PRO A 204 -6.37 -4.05 11.76
CA PRO A 204 -5.61 -5.24 11.39
C PRO A 204 -6.03 -6.47 12.18
N GLN A 205 -6.17 -7.60 11.48
CA GLN A 205 -6.39 -8.91 12.04
C GLN A 205 -5.12 -9.75 11.89
N PHE A 206 -4.77 -10.52 12.92
CA PHE A 206 -3.54 -11.29 12.99
C PHE A 206 -3.85 -12.77 12.98
N SER A 207 -3.19 -13.51 12.10
CA SER A 207 -3.31 -14.97 12.00
C SER A 207 -1.99 -15.62 11.59
N GLU A 208 -1.99 -16.94 11.55
CA GLU A 208 -0.88 -17.74 11.02
C GLU A 208 -1.38 -18.60 9.87
N LEU A 209 -0.55 -18.76 8.86
CA LEU A 209 -0.78 -19.61 7.70
C LEU A 209 0.23 -20.75 7.74
N SER A 210 -0.23 -22.00 7.62
CA SER A 210 0.66 -23.15 7.44
C SER A 210 1.27 -23.08 6.05
N MET A 211 2.58 -23.23 5.97
CA MET A 211 3.38 -23.08 4.75
C MET A 211 3.88 -24.44 4.29
N ASP A 212 3.52 -24.76 3.07
CA ASP A 212 4.18 -25.77 2.23
C ASP A 212 4.85 -25.03 1.06
N ASP A 213 5.41 -25.72 0.09
CA ASP A 213 6.02 -25.09 -1.10
C ASP A 213 4.98 -24.32 -1.94
N ILE A 214 3.72 -24.70 -1.85
CA ILE A 214 2.57 -24.05 -2.46
C ILE A 214 1.51 -23.86 -1.39
N VAL A 215 1.03 -22.64 -1.23
CA VAL A 215 0.03 -22.28 -0.21
C VAL A 215 -1.19 -21.67 -0.86
N THR A 216 -2.37 -22.10 -0.43
CA THR A 216 -3.65 -21.48 -0.80
C THR A 216 -4.08 -20.53 0.32
N TYR A 217 -4.46 -19.32 -0.05
CA TYR A 217 -4.99 -18.29 0.84
C TYR A 217 -6.27 -17.67 0.25
N THR A 218 -7.29 -17.48 1.09
CA THR A 218 -8.58 -16.89 0.70
C THR A 218 -8.85 -15.62 1.50
#